data_c51f0db5792f391fe4537eda91c742e9
#
_entry.id   c51f0db5792f391fe4537eda91c742e9
#
_cell.length_a   1.000
_cell.length_b   1.000
_cell.length_c   1.000
_cell.angle_alpha   90.00
_cell.angle_beta   90.00
_cell.angle_gamma   90.00
#
_symmetry.space_group_name_H-M   'P 1'
#
loop_
_entity.id
_entity.type
_entity.pdbx_description
1 polymer ?
#
loop_
_entity_poly.entity_id
_entity_poly.type
_entity_poly.pdbx_seq_one_letter_code
_entity_poly.pdbx_strand_id
1 'polypeptide(L)'
;MTDGPYLGGGGLYSNVGDYMKFMRMVLQNGQGPDREILTGGIVRDMFANQIGDLQVGYMPSQNPMLAKGHGWFEGTSMKWGYGFMINEAEVDGRRAAGVGAWSGLYNTFFSVDLARETGCVVMMQMLPVYNEAALAVFDTFERAVYSDAS
;
A
#
# COMPACT_ATOMS: atom_id res chain seq x y z
N MET A 1 25.36 8.77 10.27
CA MET A 1 23.92 9.09 10.50
C MET A 1 23.80 10.58 10.30
N THR A 2 22.95 11.03 9.42
CA THR A 2 22.75 12.46 9.16
C THR A 2 21.85 13.02 10.26
N ASP A 3 22.27 14.07 10.95
CA ASP A 3 21.51 14.81 11.96
C ASP A 3 20.38 15.64 11.34
N GLY A 4 19.64 15.06 10.39
CA GLY A 4 18.46 15.69 9.77
C GLY A 4 17.20 15.45 10.58
N PRO A 5 16.15 16.27 10.37
CA PRO A 5 14.87 16.07 11.05
C PRO A 5 14.28 14.71 10.66
N TYR A 6 13.76 13.99 11.64
CA TYR A 6 13.01 12.76 11.41
C TYR A 6 11.66 13.10 10.76
N LEU A 7 11.42 12.55 9.58
CA LEU A 7 10.19 12.75 8.83
C LEU A 7 9.24 11.59 9.10
N GLY A 8 8.04 11.87 9.59
CA GLY A 8 7.03 10.84 9.87
C GLY A 8 6.57 10.05 8.64
N GLY A 9 6.69 10.63 7.44
CA GLY A 9 6.33 9.99 6.18
C GLY A 9 7.50 9.47 5.34
N GLY A 10 8.73 9.46 5.87
CA GLY A 10 9.90 9.02 5.10
C GLY A 10 11.13 8.79 5.95
N GLY A 11 12.24 8.39 5.31
CA GLY A 11 13.54 8.20 5.96
C GLY A 11 13.84 6.77 6.41
N LEU A 12 12.94 5.82 6.21
CA LEU A 12 13.22 4.41 6.42
C LEU A 12 13.83 3.79 5.15
N TYR A 13 14.86 2.99 5.36
CA TYR A 13 15.46 2.13 4.34
C TYR A 13 15.16 0.67 4.69
N SER A 14 14.71 -0.10 3.72
CA SER A 14 14.34 -1.49 3.92
C SER A 14 14.62 -2.32 2.65
N ASN A 15 14.26 -3.58 2.70
CA ASN A 15 14.26 -4.51 1.58
C ASN A 15 12.95 -5.31 1.56
N VAL A 16 12.69 -6.00 0.47
CA VAL A 16 11.47 -6.80 0.28
C VAL A 16 11.27 -7.79 1.44
N GLY A 17 12.33 -8.52 1.84
CA GLY A 17 12.24 -9.54 2.88
C GLY A 17 11.80 -8.97 4.25
N ASP A 18 12.32 -7.81 4.62
CA ASP A 18 11.95 -7.18 5.89
C ASP A 18 10.56 -6.55 5.83
N TYR A 19 10.20 -5.94 4.70
CA TYR A 19 8.85 -5.40 4.53
C TYR A 19 7.78 -6.51 4.51
N MET A 20 8.10 -7.66 3.93
CA MET A 20 7.22 -8.85 3.97
C MET A 20 6.99 -9.37 5.41
N LYS A 21 7.94 -9.21 6.33
CA LYS A 21 7.73 -9.55 7.76
C LYS A 21 6.63 -8.68 8.37
N PHE A 22 6.66 -7.36 8.08
CA PHE A 22 5.58 -6.45 8.49
C PHE A 22 4.23 -6.86 7.89
N MET A 23 4.18 -7.10 6.59
CA MET A 23 2.94 -7.50 5.92
C MET A 23 2.40 -8.83 6.47
N ARG A 24 3.26 -9.82 6.72
CA ARG A 24 2.87 -11.09 7.35
C ARG A 24 2.30 -10.89 8.75
N MET A 25 2.90 -10.02 9.55
CA MET A 25 2.37 -9.67 10.87
C MET A 25 0.94 -9.11 10.76
N VAL A 26 0.69 -8.23 9.79
CA VAL A 26 -0.65 -7.68 9.51
C VAL A 26 -1.62 -8.80 9.06
N LEU A 27 -1.22 -9.63 8.09
CA LEU A 27 -2.01 -10.78 7.62
C LEU A 27 -2.32 -11.79 8.73
N GLN A 28 -1.41 -11.95 9.69
CA GLN A 28 -1.58 -12.79 10.87
C GLN A 28 -2.29 -12.07 12.03
N ASN A 29 -3.09 -11.04 11.72
CA ASN A 29 -3.89 -10.30 12.68
C ASN A 29 -3.08 -9.73 13.86
N GLY A 30 -1.86 -9.26 13.56
CA GLY A 30 -0.96 -8.62 14.50
C GLY A 30 0.06 -9.55 15.17
N GLN A 31 0.06 -10.84 14.83
CA GLN A 31 1.00 -11.81 15.40
C GLN A 31 2.36 -11.73 14.71
N GLY A 32 3.40 -11.52 15.50
CA GLY A 32 4.79 -11.70 15.09
C GLY A 32 5.26 -13.14 15.31
N PRO A 33 6.53 -13.45 14.98
CA PRO A 33 7.05 -14.81 15.12
C PRO A 33 7.05 -15.33 16.56
N ASP A 34 7.32 -14.46 17.54
CA ASP A 34 7.50 -14.87 18.93
C ASP A 34 6.46 -14.26 19.89
N ARG A 35 5.72 -13.26 19.45
CA ARG A 35 4.75 -12.54 20.28
C ARG A 35 3.76 -11.74 19.44
N GLU A 36 2.66 -11.35 20.06
CA GLU A 36 1.76 -10.33 19.52
C GLU A 36 2.51 -8.99 19.45
N ILE A 37 2.47 -8.34 18.28
CA ILE A 37 3.05 -7.01 18.01
C ILE A 37 1.95 -5.96 18.05
N LEU A 38 0.81 -6.24 17.42
CA LEU A 38 -0.40 -5.43 17.44
C LEU A 38 -1.58 -6.32 17.84
N THR A 39 -2.54 -5.75 18.55
CA THR A 39 -3.79 -6.49 18.78
C THR A 39 -4.60 -6.60 17.48
N GLY A 40 -5.37 -7.66 17.32
CA GLY A 40 -6.26 -7.80 16.18
C GLY A 40 -7.29 -6.68 16.06
N GLY A 41 -7.62 -5.99 17.17
CA GLY A 41 -8.41 -4.75 17.15
C GLY A 41 -7.74 -3.64 16.37
N ILE A 42 -6.46 -3.40 16.63
CA ILE A 42 -5.66 -2.38 15.92
C ILE A 42 -5.56 -2.74 14.44
N VAL A 43 -5.30 -4.01 14.09
CA VAL A 43 -5.25 -4.43 12.68
C VAL A 43 -6.58 -4.15 11.96
N ARG A 44 -7.72 -4.46 12.58
CA ARG A 44 -9.04 -4.12 12.01
C ARG A 44 -9.21 -2.60 11.82
N ASP A 45 -8.79 -1.80 12.78
CA ASP A 45 -8.87 -0.34 12.69
C ASP A 45 -7.97 0.23 11.59
N MET A 46 -6.82 -0.41 11.31
CA MET A 46 -5.94 -0.06 10.20
C MET A 46 -6.63 -0.23 8.84
N PHE A 47 -7.57 -1.18 8.72
CA PHE A 47 -8.31 -1.46 7.48
C PHE A 47 -9.76 -0.94 7.51
N ALA A 48 -10.14 -0.20 8.54
CA ALA A 48 -11.43 0.48 8.61
C ALA A 48 -11.33 1.91 8.06
N ASN A 49 -12.44 2.42 7.49
CA ASN A 49 -12.52 3.80 7.05
C ASN A 49 -12.37 4.76 8.24
N GLN A 50 -11.30 5.54 8.27
CA GLN A 50 -10.99 6.52 9.31
C GLN A 50 -11.23 7.98 8.87
N ILE A 51 -11.70 8.20 7.64
CA ILE A 51 -11.91 9.53 7.06
C ILE A 51 -13.39 9.87 6.80
N GLY A 52 -14.31 9.02 7.26
CA GLY A 52 -15.75 9.24 7.12
C GLY A 52 -16.19 9.39 5.65
N ASP A 53 -16.89 10.48 5.36
CA ASP A 53 -17.42 10.74 4.00
C ASP A 53 -16.36 11.28 3.01
N LEU A 54 -15.16 11.61 3.47
CA LEU A 54 -14.07 12.04 2.59
C LEU A 54 -13.64 10.91 1.67
N GLN A 55 -13.15 11.29 0.49
CA GLN A 55 -12.67 10.36 -0.55
C GLN A 55 -11.21 10.66 -0.88
N VAL A 56 -10.44 9.62 -1.18
CA VAL A 56 -9.13 9.80 -1.80
C VAL A 56 -9.34 10.17 -3.27
N GLY A 57 -8.97 11.39 -3.61
CA GLY A 57 -9.11 11.92 -4.97
C GLY A 57 -7.79 11.85 -5.77
N TYR A 58 -7.81 12.51 -6.93
CA TYR A 58 -6.60 12.72 -7.72
C TYR A 58 -5.61 13.59 -6.95
N MET A 59 -4.36 13.17 -6.94
CA MET A 59 -3.22 13.87 -6.31
C MET A 59 -2.44 14.63 -7.39
N PRO A 60 -2.61 15.96 -7.50
CA PRO A 60 -1.86 16.75 -8.48
C PRO A 60 -0.37 16.80 -8.10
N SER A 61 0.50 16.78 -9.10
CA SER A 61 1.93 16.97 -8.86
C SER A 61 2.26 18.44 -8.61
N GLN A 62 2.98 18.72 -7.54
CA GLN A 62 3.59 20.02 -7.27
C GLN A 62 5.05 20.09 -7.78
N ASN A 63 5.69 18.95 -7.99
CA ASN A 63 7.04 18.83 -8.55
C ASN A 63 7.14 17.62 -9.47
N PRO A 64 6.99 17.78 -10.79
CA PRO A 64 7.01 16.69 -11.76
C PRO A 64 8.31 15.88 -11.84
N MET A 65 9.40 16.41 -11.29
CA MET A 65 10.68 15.69 -11.20
C MET A 65 10.68 14.65 -10.08
N LEU A 66 9.84 14.83 -9.04
CA LEU A 66 9.73 13.93 -7.92
C LEU A 66 8.48 13.04 -8.00
N ALA A 67 7.36 13.59 -8.48
CA ALA A 67 6.10 12.86 -8.55
C ALA A 67 5.32 13.24 -9.81
N LYS A 68 4.65 12.27 -10.43
CA LYS A 68 3.59 12.54 -11.41
C LYS A 68 2.27 12.73 -10.68
N GLY A 69 1.36 13.51 -11.28
CA GLY A 69 -0.03 13.52 -10.82
C GLY A 69 -0.62 12.11 -10.97
N HIS A 70 -1.37 11.66 -9.97
CA HIS A 70 -1.88 10.29 -9.95
C HIS A 70 -3.27 10.22 -9.29
N GLY A 71 -4.13 9.39 -9.84
CA GLY A 71 -5.37 8.94 -9.25
C GLY A 71 -5.39 7.42 -9.24
N TRP A 72 -5.82 6.84 -8.13
CA TRP A 72 -5.97 5.40 -8.02
C TRP A 72 -7.31 4.99 -8.64
N PHE A 73 -7.35 3.91 -9.37
CA PHE A 73 -8.51 3.19 -9.90
C PHE A 73 -9.71 4.08 -10.21
N GLU A 74 -9.74 4.63 -11.41
CA GLU A 74 -10.83 5.47 -11.88
C GLU A 74 -12.21 4.81 -11.66
N GLY A 75 -13.13 5.56 -11.08
CA GLY A 75 -14.48 5.08 -10.76
C GLY A 75 -14.58 4.25 -9.47
N THR A 76 -13.47 3.96 -8.79
CA THR A 76 -13.49 3.24 -7.53
C THR A 76 -13.36 4.20 -6.35
N SER A 77 -14.27 4.07 -5.38
CA SER A 77 -14.17 4.81 -4.11
C SER A 77 -13.01 4.30 -3.28
N MET A 78 -12.17 5.24 -2.83
CA MET A 78 -11.00 4.96 -2.01
C MET A 78 -11.08 5.70 -0.69
N LYS A 79 -10.75 5.01 0.39
CA LYS A 79 -10.73 5.53 1.76
C LYS A 79 -9.33 5.44 2.38
N TRP A 80 -9.19 5.94 3.60
CA TRP A 80 -7.99 5.76 4.42
C TRP A 80 -8.33 5.07 5.73
N GLY A 81 -7.55 4.06 6.06
CA GLY A 81 -7.43 3.52 7.40
C GLY A 81 -6.16 4.06 8.09
N TYR A 82 -5.67 3.39 9.11
CA TYR A 82 -4.40 3.75 9.72
C TYR A 82 -3.22 3.14 8.95
N GLY A 83 -2.60 3.94 8.10
CA GLY A 83 -1.43 3.56 7.30
C GLY A 83 -1.73 2.88 5.96
N PHE A 84 -2.99 2.65 5.62
CA PHE A 84 -3.41 2.06 4.36
C PHE A 84 -4.48 2.88 3.67
N MET A 85 -4.33 3.06 2.37
CA MET A 85 -5.42 3.44 1.49
C MET A 85 -6.22 2.18 1.16
N ILE A 86 -7.54 2.25 1.23
CA ILE A 86 -8.45 1.10 1.15
C ILE A 86 -9.40 1.30 -0.03
N ASN A 87 -9.52 0.32 -0.93
CA ASN A 87 -10.55 0.34 -1.97
C ASN A 87 -11.87 -0.22 -1.41
N GLU A 88 -12.96 0.55 -1.57
CA GLU A 88 -14.29 0.14 -1.08
C GLU A 88 -14.99 -0.87 -2.01
N ALA A 89 -14.59 -0.93 -3.26
CA ALA A 89 -15.13 -1.85 -4.25
C ALA A 89 -14.01 -2.70 -4.88
N GLU A 90 -14.38 -3.82 -5.46
CA GLU A 90 -13.46 -4.64 -6.24
C GLU A 90 -12.90 -3.85 -7.43
N VAL A 91 -11.62 -4.07 -7.71
CA VAL A 91 -10.93 -3.61 -8.92
C VAL A 91 -10.71 -4.81 -9.81
N ASP A 92 -11.39 -4.84 -10.95
CA ASP A 92 -11.44 -5.99 -11.86
C ASP A 92 -10.06 -6.54 -12.23
N GLY A 93 -9.91 -7.85 -12.05
CA GLY A 93 -8.67 -8.58 -12.27
C GLY A 93 -7.51 -8.19 -11.33
N ARG A 94 -7.81 -7.53 -10.20
CA ARG A 94 -6.83 -7.10 -9.20
C ARG A 94 -7.34 -7.32 -7.78
N ARG A 95 -7.68 -6.27 -7.07
CA ARG A 95 -7.97 -6.23 -5.63
C ARG A 95 -9.44 -6.48 -5.34
N ALA A 96 -9.73 -7.32 -4.37
CA ALA A 96 -11.04 -7.36 -3.75
C ALA A 96 -11.35 -6.06 -2.98
N ALA A 97 -12.61 -5.83 -2.64
CA ALA A 97 -12.97 -4.76 -1.71
C ALA A 97 -12.28 -4.95 -0.35
N GLY A 98 -11.85 -3.85 0.27
CA GLY A 98 -11.20 -3.88 1.57
C GLY A 98 -9.68 -4.09 1.56
N VAL A 99 -9.06 -4.22 0.39
CA VAL A 99 -7.60 -4.32 0.29
C VAL A 99 -6.94 -3.01 0.68
N GLY A 100 -5.97 -3.09 1.58
CA GLY A 100 -5.16 -1.94 2.01
C GLY A 100 -3.85 -1.85 1.22
N ALA A 101 -3.50 -0.65 0.77
CA ALA A 101 -2.30 -0.43 -0.05
C ALA A 101 -1.70 0.96 0.16
N TRP A 102 -0.46 1.13 -0.24
CA TRP A 102 0.15 2.46 -0.44
C TRP A 102 1.41 2.36 -1.30
N SER A 103 2.11 3.49 -1.40
CA SER A 103 3.32 3.63 -2.20
C SER A 103 4.37 4.53 -1.53
N GLY A 104 5.61 4.43 -2.02
CA GLY A 104 6.72 5.29 -1.62
C GLY A 104 7.32 6.04 -2.79
N LEU A 105 8.05 7.12 -2.48
CA LEU A 105 8.60 8.09 -3.45
C LEU A 105 9.41 7.45 -4.58
N TYR A 106 10.09 6.33 -4.33
CA TYR A 106 10.93 5.67 -5.34
C TYR A 106 10.20 4.55 -6.11
N ASN A 107 8.88 4.66 -6.25
CA ASN A 107 8.03 3.65 -6.87
C ASN A 107 8.09 2.31 -6.11
N THR A 108 8.02 2.38 -4.80
CA THR A 108 7.76 1.22 -3.95
C THR A 108 6.25 1.11 -3.76
N PHE A 109 5.67 -0.02 -4.11
CA PHE A 109 4.23 -0.28 -4.00
C PHE A 109 3.99 -1.51 -3.17
N PHE A 110 2.93 -1.50 -2.39
CA PHE A 110 2.50 -2.69 -1.64
C PHE A 110 0.99 -2.74 -1.52
N SER A 111 0.45 -3.95 -1.39
CA SER A 111 -0.95 -4.19 -1.03
C SER A 111 -1.07 -5.39 -0.10
N VAL A 112 -2.09 -5.36 0.76
CA VAL A 112 -2.42 -6.40 1.74
C VAL A 112 -3.90 -6.69 1.67
N ASP A 113 -4.25 -7.93 1.35
CA ASP A 113 -5.61 -8.47 1.29
C ASP A 113 -5.81 -9.42 2.48
N LEU A 114 -6.52 -8.94 3.49
CA LEU A 114 -6.78 -9.74 4.69
C LEU A 114 -7.74 -10.90 4.41
N ALA A 115 -8.65 -10.74 3.44
CA ALA A 115 -9.65 -11.75 3.12
C ALA A 115 -9.06 -12.95 2.36
N ARG A 116 -8.08 -12.68 1.49
CA ARG A 116 -7.36 -13.70 0.71
C ARG A 116 -6.02 -14.10 1.33
N GLU A 117 -5.69 -13.54 2.49
CA GLU A 117 -4.40 -13.76 3.19
C GLU A 117 -3.19 -13.51 2.28
N THR A 118 -3.32 -12.56 1.38
CA THR A 118 -2.34 -12.29 0.31
C THR A 118 -1.75 -10.91 0.47
N GLY A 119 -0.45 -10.80 0.23
CA GLY A 119 0.23 -9.51 0.19
C GLY A 119 1.25 -9.46 -0.94
N CYS A 120 1.34 -8.32 -1.59
CA CYS A 120 2.37 -8.10 -2.59
C CYS A 120 3.14 -6.79 -2.34
N VAL A 121 4.42 -6.82 -2.66
CA VAL A 121 5.30 -5.67 -2.58
C VAL A 121 6.27 -5.65 -3.75
N VAL A 122 6.41 -4.49 -4.36
CA VAL A 122 7.40 -4.21 -5.40
C VAL A 122 8.24 -3.03 -4.94
N MET A 123 9.55 -3.19 -4.89
CA MET A 123 10.48 -2.12 -4.52
C MET A 123 11.33 -1.73 -5.72
N MET A 124 11.27 -0.45 -6.04
CA MET A 124 12.08 0.15 -7.11
C MET A 124 12.90 1.30 -6.54
N GLN A 125 13.84 1.79 -7.33
CA GLN A 125 14.71 2.91 -6.97
C GLN A 125 14.76 3.90 -8.13
N MET A 126 13.60 4.48 -8.47
CA MET A 126 13.48 5.42 -9.59
C MET A 126 12.51 6.56 -9.30
N LEU A 127 12.76 7.69 -9.92
CA LEU A 127 11.92 8.88 -9.92
C LEU A 127 11.48 9.19 -11.37
N PRO A 128 10.38 9.91 -11.51
CA PRO A 128 9.42 10.35 -10.50
C PRO A 128 8.55 9.17 -10.00
N VAL A 129 7.99 9.29 -8.78
CA VAL A 129 6.96 8.35 -8.34
C VAL A 129 5.72 8.46 -9.23
N TYR A 130 4.99 7.38 -9.38
CA TYR A 130 3.88 7.22 -10.34
C TYR A 130 4.33 7.38 -11.80
N ASN A 131 5.56 6.95 -12.10
CA ASN A 131 6.02 6.77 -13.46
C ASN A 131 5.22 5.65 -14.14
N GLU A 132 4.78 5.88 -15.38
CA GLU A 132 3.93 4.94 -16.11
C GLU A 132 4.55 3.53 -16.23
N ALA A 133 5.84 3.43 -16.48
CA ALA A 133 6.53 2.15 -16.58
C ALA A 133 6.55 1.41 -15.22
N ALA A 134 6.77 2.14 -14.11
CA ALA A 134 6.73 1.55 -12.78
C ALA A 134 5.32 1.11 -12.38
N LEU A 135 4.30 1.91 -12.72
CA LEU A 135 2.90 1.55 -12.52
C LEU A 135 2.51 0.30 -13.33
N ALA A 136 2.97 0.19 -14.58
CA ALA A 136 2.71 -0.97 -15.42
C ALA A 136 3.35 -2.26 -14.86
N VAL A 137 4.56 -2.17 -14.29
CA VAL A 137 5.21 -3.30 -13.61
C VAL A 137 4.38 -3.74 -12.40
N PHE A 138 3.96 -2.79 -11.56
CA PHE A 138 3.15 -3.10 -10.39
C PHE A 138 1.78 -3.66 -10.77
N ASP A 139 1.09 -3.08 -11.77
CA ASP A 139 -0.19 -3.58 -12.28
C ASP A 139 -0.07 -5.02 -12.77
N THR A 140 0.94 -5.30 -13.59
CA THR A 140 1.16 -6.66 -14.12
C THR A 140 1.45 -7.66 -13.00
N PHE A 141 2.29 -7.29 -12.05
CA PHE A 141 2.63 -8.15 -10.91
C PHE A 141 1.40 -8.42 -10.02
N GLU A 142 0.64 -7.37 -9.69
CA GLU A 142 -0.54 -7.51 -8.85
C GLU A 142 -1.62 -8.36 -9.52
N ARG A 143 -1.87 -8.19 -10.83
CA ARG A 143 -2.78 -9.06 -11.60
C ARG A 143 -2.36 -10.52 -11.57
N ALA A 144 -1.07 -10.80 -11.74
CA ALA A 144 -0.56 -12.18 -11.66
C ALA A 144 -0.81 -12.79 -10.28
N VAL A 145 -0.54 -12.05 -9.20
CA VAL A 145 -0.80 -12.52 -7.82
C VAL A 145 -2.28 -12.85 -7.61
N TYR A 146 -3.19 -12.01 -8.10
CA TYR A 146 -4.63 -12.24 -7.93
C TYR A 146 -5.20 -13.30 -8.87
N SER A 147 -4.60 -13.54 -10.05
CA SER A 147 -5.02 -14.63 -10.95
C SER A 147 -4.67 -16.01 -10.39
N ASP A 148 -3.54 -16.13 -9.70
CA ASP A 148 -3.10 -17.41 -9.11
C ASP A 148 -3.82 -17.72 -7.77
N ALA A 149 -4.42 -16.71 -7.14
CA ALA A 149 -5.15 -16.85 -5.87
C ALA A 149 -6.66 -17.12 -6.04
N SER A 150 -7.11 -17.39 -7.29
CA SER A 150 -8.54 -17.59 -7.66
C SER A 150 -8.96 -19.05 -7.59
#